data_8f1de85a29d523e384894fb7fd92e13c
#
_entry.id   8f1de85a29d523e384894fb7fd92e13c
#
_cell.length_a   1.000
_cell.length_b   1.000
_cell.length_c   1.000
_cell.angle_alpha   90.00
_cell.angle_beta   90.00
_cell.angle_gamma   90.00
#
_symmetry.space_group_name_H-M   'P 1'
#
loop_
_entity.id
_entity.type
_entity.pdbx_description
1 polymer ?
#
loop_
_entity_poly.entity_id
_entity_poly.type
_entity_poly.pdbx_seq_one_letter_code
_entity_poly.pdbx_strand_id
1 'polypeptide(L)'
;MSPREKKISIAEASRIAGVSPETLRRWAHEDIVPVRDGRWTRASAAQARVVARMRERGYSLDAVKEAARGGRLAFGYAEDLFAVPEGHYSPEQVAERTGLEPELIERLMTLLGTPLGREDRLNEQDLRAMRHCADVLASGFPLVAFLQIVRVYAQAIRRIADTEVRLFHHYVHEPLMHEEVPPLEMAEEIGELAADLLPVTAPLMEYMHNRYLRFYLEQDVIGHMETDVGSGGRGLARLSMAFCFVDLTGFTRYTEEEGDEEALDLVERFVDTVEATLPAEAQLVKTIGDEVMVVSPEPATLTEWAVGFLQLFQERPRPRVGLHYGAAVFRDGDYFGGDVNLTHRVVN
;
A
#
# COMPACT_ATOMS: atom_id res chain seq x y z
N MET A 1 26.27 -18.33 5.91
CA MET A 1 26.67 -18.59 4.52
C MET A 1 25.63 -17.84 3.69
N SER A 2 26.01 -16.70 3.15
CA SER A 2 25.16 -15.83 2.33
C SER A 2 24.53 -16.65 1.19
N PRO A 3 23.25 -16.37 0.78
CA PRO A 3 22.63 -16.98 -0.38
C PRO A 3 23.36 -16.65 -1.71
N ARG A 4 24.49 -16.02 -1.61
CA ARG A 4 25.40 -15.72 -2.73
C ARG A 4 25.64 -16.97 -3.54
N GLU A 5 25.15 -16.99 -4.77
CA GLU A 5 25.62 -17.89 -5.82
C GLU A 5 25.05 -19.31 -5.88
N LYS A 6 23.77 -19.51 -5.72
CA LYS A 6 23.23 -20.75 -6.29
C LYS A 6 23.19 -20.60 -7.83
N LYS A 7 24.24 -21.16 -8.47
CA LYS A 7 24.28 -21.28 -9.94
C LYS A 7 23.06 -22.03 -10.39
N ILE A 8 22.39 -21.49 -11.39
CA ILE A 8 21.28 -22.16 -12.05
C ILE A 8 21.69 -22.57 -13.47
N SER A 9 21.03 -23.57 -14.00
CA SER A 9 21.22 -23.97 -15.39
C SER A 9 20.60 -22.92 -16.33
N ILE A 10 21.11 -22.81 -17.56
CA ILE A 10 20.50 -21.93 -18.56
C ILE A 10 19.05 -22.35 -18.89
N ALA A 11 18.72 -23.63 -18.74
CA ALA A 11 17.35 -24.12 -18.89
C ALA A 11 16.43 -23.61 -17.77
N GLU A 12 16.93 -23.53 -16.53
CA GLU A 12 16.21 -22.95 -15.41
C GLU A 12 16.09 -21.42 -15.57
N ALA A 13 17.15 -20.73 -15.99
CA ALA A 13 17.11 -19.30 -16.28
C ALA A 13 16.11 -18.97 -17.41
N SER A 14 16.05 -19.84 -18.46
CA SER A 14 15.09 -19.72 -19.55
C SER A 14 13.63 -19.84 -19.06
N ARG A 15 13.36 -20.76 -18.16
CA ARG A 15 12.05 -20.91 -17.54
C ARG A 15 11.65 -19.70 -16.69
N ILE A 16 12.59 -19.19 -15.87
CA ILE A 16 12.37 -17.99 -15.04
C ILE A 16 12.11 -16.76 -15.90
N ALA A 17 12.92 -16.57 -16.95
CA ALA A 17 12.84 -15.40 -17.83
C ALA A 17 11.71 -15.46 -18.87
N GLY A 18 11.12 -16.61 -19.11
CA GLY A 18 10.08 -16.82 -20.13
C GLY A 18 10.60 -16.70 -21.57
N VAL A 19 11.92 -16.84 -21.81
CA VAL A 19 12.53 -16.73 -23.14
C VAL A 19 13.44 -17.91 -23.45
N SER A 20 13.75 -18.13 -24.73
CA SER A 20 14.59 -19.25 -25.15
C SER A 20 16.03 -19.15 -24.62
N PRO A 21 16.73 -20.30 -24.38
CA PRO A 21 18.13 -20.31 -23.99
C PRO A 21 19.04 -19.57 -24.98
N GLU A 22 18.67 -19.54 -26.25
CA GLU A 22 19.39 -18.85 -27.31
C GLU A 22 19.27 -17.32 -27.14
N THR A 23 18.05 -16.83 -26.84
CA THR A 23 17.80 -15.43 -26.51
C THR A 23 18.62 -14.99 -25.31
N LEU A 24 18.66 -15.81 -24.24
CA LEU A 24 19.46 -15.53 -23.05
C LEU A 24 20.94 -15.43 -23.36
N ARG A 25 21.52 -16.37 -24.15
CA ARG A 25 22.93 -16.32 -24.55
C ARG A 25 23.24 -15.05 -25.34
N ARG A 26 22.36 -14.66 -26.25
CA ARG A 26 22.50 -13.43 -27.02
C ARG A 26 22.48 -12.20 -26.11
N TRP A 27 21.53 -12.10 -25.19
CA TRP A 27 21.45 -10.97 -24.24
C TRP A 27 22.65 -10.89 -23.30
N ALA A 28 23.18 -12.03 -22.86
CA ALA A 28 24.42 -12.07 -22.10
C ALA A 28 25.63 -11.63 -22.91
N HIS A 29 25.72 -12.04 -24.20
CA HIS A 29 26.82 -11.65 -25.11
C HIS A 29 26.77 -10.14 -25.45
N GLU A 30 25.57 -9.57 -25.52
CA GLU A 30 25.34 -8.14 -25.84
C GLU A 30 25.39 -7.24 -24.58
N ASP A 31 25.73 -7.78 -23.41
CA ASP A 31 25.75 -7.08 -22.10
C ASP A 31 24.42 -6.44 -21.73
N ILE A 32 23.30 -7.05 -22.13
CA ILE A 32 21.94 -6.63 -21.77
C ILE A 32 21.53 -7.25 -20.43
N VAL A 33 21.94 -8.50 -20.22
CA VAL A 33 21.73 -9.22 -18.96
C VAL A 33 23.11 -9.58 -18.40
N PRO A 34 23.48 -9.07 -17.23
CA PRO A 34 24.78 -9.36 -16.65
C PRO A 34 24.85 -10.83 -16.18
N VAL A 35 25.93 -11.49 -16.56
CA VAL A 35 26.28 -12.83 -16.09
C VAL A 35 27.72 -12.81 -15.59
N ARG A 36 28.00 -13.45 -14.45
CA ARG A 36 29.34 -13.50 -13.86
C ARG A 36 30.08 -14.77 -14.38
N ASP A 37 31.17 -14.60 -15.09
CA ASP A 37 31.96 -15.69 -15.68
C ASP A 37 31.14 -16.66 -16.54
N GLY A 38 30.15 -16.16 -17.30
CA GLY A 38 29.26 -16.98 -18.13
C GLY A 38 28.28 -17.84 -17.31
N ARG A 39 28.12 -17.56 -16.01
CA ARG A 39 27.29 -18.30 -15.08
C ARG A 39 25.99 -17.56 -14.80
N TRP A 40 24.88 -18.29 -14.92
CA TRP A 40 23.56 -17.77 -14.60
C TRP A 40 23.28 -17.88 -13.12
N THR A 41 22.72 -16.83 -12.56
CA THR A 41 22.17 -16.75 -11.19
C THR A 41 20.66 -16.46 -11.27
N ARG A 42 19.97 -16.56 -10.16
CA ARG A 42 18.56 -16.14 -10.10
C ARG A 42 18.42 -14.65 -10.41
N ALA A 43 19.34 -13.80 -9.93
CA ALA A 43 19.38 -12.38 -10.25
C ALA A 43 19.48 -12.12 -11.76
N SER A 44 20.42 -12.79 -12.44
CA SER A 44 20.55 -12.68 -13.90
C SER A 44 19.28 -13.12 -14.64
N ALA A 45 18.63 -14.18 -14.18
CA ALA A 45 17.38 -14.68 -14.78
C ALA A 45 16.19 -13.73 -14.53
N ALA A 46 16.10 -13.13 -13.35
CA ALA A 46 15.10 -12.13 -13.03
C ALA A 46 15.26 -10.86 -13.88
N GLN A 47 16.49 -10.37 -14.05
CA GLN A 47 16.73 -9.26 -14.98
C GLN A 47 16.37 -9.62 -16.41
N ALA A 48 16.68 -10.85 -16.87
CA ALA A 48 16.25 -11.31 -18.18
C ALA A 48 14.72 -11.31 -18.35
N ARG A 49 13.97 -11.63 -17.31
CA ARG A 49 12.50 -11.53 -17.30
C ARG A 49 12.04 -10.08 -17.45
N VAL A 50 12.66 -9.15 -16.74
CA VAL A 50 12.34 -7.72 -16.89
C VAL A 50 12.63 -7.24 -18.31
N VAL A 51 13.77 -7.64 -18.90
CA VAL A 51 14.12 -7.36 -20.30
C VAL A 51 13.05 -7.90 -21.26
N ALA A 52 12.59 -9.14 -21.05
CA ALA A 52 11.53 -9.75 -21.85
C ALA A 52 10.23 -8.91 -21.81
N ARG A 53 9.78 -8.54 -20.63
CA ARG A 53 8.59 -7.69 -20.44
C ARG A 53 8.72 -6.31 -21.09
N MET A 54 9.90 -5.68 -21.00
CA MET A 54 10.13 -4.40 -21.68
C MET A 54 10.03 -4.55 -23.20
N ARG A 55 10.55 -5.66 -23.74
CA ARG A 55 10.44 -5.98 -25.17
C ARG A 55 8.98 -6.21 -25.59
N GLU A 56 8.20 -6.92 -24.80
CA GLU A 56 6.75 -7.11 -25.04
C GLU A 56 5.98 -5.78 -25.02
N ARG A 57 6.40 -4.83 -24.19
CA ARG A 57 5.84 -3.46 -24.13
C ARG A 57 6.32 -2.55 -25.26
N GLY A 58 7.19 -3.03 -26.17
CA GLY A 58 7.63 -2.31 -27.37
C GLY A 58 8.89 -1.46 -27.21
N TYR A 59 9.57 -1.51 -26.07
CA TYR A 59 10.86 -0.81 -25.92
C TYR A 59 11.92 -1.40 -26.86
N SER A 60 12.75 -0.56 -27.47
CA SER A 60 13.86 -1.02 -28.32
C SER A 60 14.91 -1.75 -27.49
N LEU A 61 15.67 -2.64 -28.14
CA LEU A 61 16.74 -3.37 -27.45
C LEU A 61 17.85 -2.42 -26.95
N ASP A 62 18.14 -1.36 -27.71
CA ASP A 62 19.12 -0.35 -27.32
C ASP A 62 18.69 0.45 -26.09
N ALA A 63 17.40 0.84 -26.01
CA ALA A 63 16.86 1.52 -24.84
C ALA A 63 16.90 0.61 -23.58
N VAL A 64 16.59 -0.68 -23.74
CA VAL A 64 16.68 -1.66 -22.65
C VAL A 64 18.14 -1.88 -22.23
N LYS A 65 19.07 -1.94 -23.17
CA LYS A 65 20.51 -2.06 -22.91
C LYS A 65 21.06 -0.86 -22.13
N GLU A 66 20.66 0.34 -22.50
CA GLU A 66 21.05 1.55 -21.79
C GLU A 66 20.48 1.56 -20.36
N ALA A 67 19.20 1.18 -20.19
CA ALA A 67 18.59 1.06 -18.88
C ALA A 67 19.25 -0.02 -18.00
N ALA A 68 19.65 -1.15 -18.59
CA ALA A 68 20.35 -2.21 -17.89
C ALA A 68 21.74 -1.76 -17.41
N ARG A 69 22.50 -1.06 -18.26
CA ARG A 69 23.83 -0.52 -17.92
C ARG A 69 23.78 0.53 -16.83
N GLY A 70 22.73 1.35 -16.79
CA GLY A 70 22.52 2.36 -15.76
C GLY A 70 21.88 1.81 -14.47
N GLY A 71 21.82 0.48 -14.27
CA GLY A 71 21.28 -0.12 -13.06
C GLY A 71 19.75 -0.04 -12.91
N ARG A 72 19.05 0.66 -13.81
CA ARG A 72 17.59 0.89 -13.72
C ARG A 72 16.74 -0.38 -13.72
N LEU A 73 17.27 -1.51 -14.18
CA LEU A 73 16.58 -2.80 -14.20
C LEU A 73 16.94 -3.70 -13.00
N ALA A 74 17.89 -3.29 -12.16
CA ALA A 74 18.35 -4.08 -11.02
C ALA A 74 17.24 -4.35 -9.99
N PHE A 75 16.31 -3.40 -9.83
CA PHE A 75 15.15 -3.53 -8.93
C PHE A 75 14.20 -4.68 -9.31
N GLY A 76 14.19 -5.11 -10.56
CA GLY A 76 13.38 -6.24 -11.01
C GLY A 76 13.73 -7.58 -10.35
N TYR A 77 14.88 -7.68 -9.67
CA TYR A 77 15.25 -8.86 -8.91
C TYR A 77 14.37 -9.07 -7.66
N ALA A 78 13.88 -8.00 -7.07
CA ALA A 78 12.97 -8.08 -5.92
C ALA A 78 11.67 -8.85 -6.25
N GLU A 79 11.24 -8.89 -7.52
CA GLU A 79 10.08 -9.68 -7.95
C GLU A 79 10.22 -11.19 -7.67
N ASP A 80 11.44 -11.75 -7.67
CA ASP A 80 11.64 -13.18 -7.41
C ASP A 80 11.34 -13.58 -5.97
N LEU A 81 11.35 -12.61 -5.04
CA LEU A 81 10.98 -12.81 -3.65
C LEU A 81 9.46 -12.99 -3.50
N PHE A 82 8.70 -12.51 -4.49
CA PHE A 82 7.24 -12.60 -4.59
C PHE A 82 6.80 -13.56 -5.71
N ALA A 83 7.61 -14.60 -6.01
CA ALA A 83 7.27 -15.54 -7.07
C ALA A 83 5.86 -16.11 -6.87
N VAL A 84 4.94 -15.75 -7.77
CA VAL A 84 3.58 -16.27 -7.78
C VAL A 84 3.61 -17.67 -8.39
N PRO A 85 3.15 -18.71 -7.68
CA PRO A 85 3.04 -20.05 -8.26
C PRO A 85 2.12 -20.04 -9.49
N GLU A 86 2.41 -20.95 -10.44
CA GLU A 86 1.51 -21.15 -11.58
C GLU A 86 0.09 -21.51 -11.11
N GLY A 87 -0.91 -20.92 -11.76
CA GLY A 87 -2.31 -21.24 -11.52
C GLY A 87 -2.70 -22.57 -12.17
N HIS A 88 -3.41 -23.41 -11.42
CA HIS A 88 -3.83 -24.74 -11.87
C HIS A 88 -5.35 -24.94 -11.79
N TYR A 89 -6.05 -24.09 -11.02
CA TYR A 89 -7.48 -24.25 -10.75
C TYR A 89 -8.31 -23.29 -11.56
N SER A 90 -9.39 -23.79 -12.18
CA SER A 90 -10.43 -22.92 -12.72
C SER A 90 -11.30 -22.34 -11.58
N PRO A 91 -12.01 -21.23 -11.80
CA PRO A 91 -12.97 -20.69 -10.81
C PRO A 91 -13.97 -21.73 -10.33
N GLU A 92 -14.45 -22.62 -11.22
CA GLU A 92 -15.40 -23.70 -10.89
C GLU A 92 -14.76 -24.75 -9.96
N GLN A 93 -13.50 -25.10 -10.20
CA GLN A 93 -12.77 -26.03 -9.34
C GLN A 93 -12.49 -25.45 -7.95
N VAL A 94 -12.30 -24.12 -7.84
CA VAL A 94 -12.20 -23.43 -6.57
C VAL A 94 -13.57 -23.39 -5.87
N ALA A 95 -14.65 -23.14 -6.61
CA ALA A 95 -16.02 -23.19 -6.11
C ALA A 95 -16.37 -24.55 -5.48
N GLU A 96 -16.08 -25.64 -6.18
CA GLU A 96 -16.27 -27.02 -5.66
C GLU A 96 -15.51 -27.27 -4.34
N ARG A 97 -14.32 -26.67 -4.17
CA ARG A 97 -13.44 -26.89 -3.01
C ARG A 97 -13.72 -25.97 -1.83
N THR A 98 -14.38 -24.87 -2.08
CA THR A 98 -14.64 -23.82 -1.07
C THR A 98 -16.12 -23.67 -0.72
N GLY A 99 -17.01 -24.13 -1.60
CA GLY A 99 -18.45 -23.90 -1.48
C GLY A 99 -18.90 -22.46 -1.82
N LEU A 100 -17.99 -21.65 -2.34
CA LEU A 100 -18.31 -20.31 -2.84
C LEU A 100 -18.87 -20.39 -4.25
N GLU A 101 -19.79 -19.49 -4.60
CA GLU A 101 -20.26 -19.36 -5.98
C GLU A 101 -19.15 -18.82 -6.90
N PRO A 102 -19.00 -19.29 -8.15
CA PRO A 102 -17.95 -18.84 -9.06
C PRO A 102 -17.94 -17.32 -9.26
N GLU A 103 -19.10 -16.69 -9.38
CA GLU A 103 -19.26 -15.25 -9.54
C GLU A 103 -18.76 -14.47 -8.32
N LEU A 104 -18.90 -15.06 -7.13
CA LEU A 104 -18.35 -14.46 -5.89
C LEU A 104 -16.83 -14.57 -5.87
N ILE A 105 -16.27 -15.69 -6.34
CA ILE A 105 -14.80 -15.87 -6.47
C ILE A 105 -14.23 -14.82 -7.43
N GLU A 106 -14.81 -14.63 -8.61
CA GLU A 106 -14.39 -13.62 -9.58
C GLU A 106 -14.45 -12.20 -8.99
N ARG A 107 -15.51 -11.92 -8.25
CA ARG A 107 -15.70 -10.64 -7.56
C ARG A 107 -14.66 -10.41 -6.47
N LEU A 108 -14.35 -11.42 -5.66
CA LEU A 108 -13.32 -11.35 -4.63
C LEU A 108 -11.93 -11.16 -5.24
N MET A 109 -11.58 -11.91 -6.28
CA MET A 109 -10.31 -11.75 -6.99
C MET A 109 -10.17 -10.35 -7.59
N THR A 110 -11.24 -9.78 -8.14
CA THR A 110 -11.26 -8.39 -8.63
C THR A 110 -11.02 -7.39 -7.49
N LEU A 111 -11.66 -7.58 -6.33
CA LEU A 111 -11.47 -6.73 -5.15
C LEU A 111 -10.02 -6.82 -4.61
N LEU A 112 -9.43 -8.01 -4.64
CA LEU A 112 -8.05 -8.27 -4.23
C LEU A 112 -7.01 -7.74 -5.24
N GLY A 113 -7.45 -7.20 -6.38
CA GLY A 113 -6.58 -6.57 -7.38
C GLY A 113 -6.02 -7.51 -8.44
N THR A 114 -6.55 -8.74 -8.51
CA THR A 114 -6.19 -9.77 -9.50
C THR A 114 -7.44 -10.22 -10.28
N PRO A 115 -8.03 -9.33 -11.13
CA PRO A 115 -9.20 -9.70 -11.90
C PRO A 115 -8.89 -10.89 -12.82
N LEU A 116 -9.76 -11.88 -12.84
CA LEU A 116 -9.59 -13.09 -13.64
C LEU A 116 -10.04 -12.86 -15.09
N GLY A 117 -9.16 -13.16 -16.04
CA GLY A 117 -9.51 -13.33 -17.44
C GLY A 117 -10.10 -14.73 -17.71
N ARG A 118 -10.65 -14.94 -18.93
CA ARG A 118 -11.33 -16.20 -19.29
C ARG A 118 -10.44 -17.45 -19.22
N GLU A 119 -9.13 -17.30 -19.42
CA GLU A 119 -8.15 -18.39 -19.44
C GLU A 119 -7.30 -18.43 -18.17
N ASP A 120 -7.48 -17.46 -17.27
CA ASP A 120 -6.68 -17.38 -16.06
C ASP A 120 -6.99 -18.54 -15.12
N ARG A 121 -5.99 -18.97 -14.39
CA ARG A 121 -6.07 -20.04 -13.41
C ARG A 121 -5.61 -19.53 -12.05
N LEU A 122 -6.34 -19.94 -11.04
CA LEU A 122 -5.99 -19.67 -9.65
C LEU A 122 -4.90 -20.64 -9.19
N ASN A 123 -4.01 -20.15 -8.35
CA ASN A 123 -2.96 -20.97 -7.75
C ASN A 123 -3.36 -21.46 -6.34
N GLU A 124 -2.47 -22.19 -5.68
CA GLU A 124 -2.72 -22.72 -4.34
C GLU A 124 -2.84 -21.62 -3.25
N GLN A 125 -2.23 -20.46 -3.45
CA GLN A 125 -2.37 -19.32 -2.51
C GLN A 125 -3.75 -18.69 -2.66
N ASP A 126 -4.22 -18.53 -3.89
CA ASP A 126 -5.57 -18.04 -4.19
C ASP A 126 -6.63 -18.98 -3.61
N LEU A 127 -6.46 -20.30 -3.80
CA LEU A 127 -7.36 -21.28 -3.22
C LEU A 127 -7.42 -21.18 -1.69
N ARG A 128 -6.28 -20.99 -1.01
CA ARG A 128 -6.25 -20.79 0.44
C ARG A 128 -6.95 -19.51 0.84
N ALA A 129 -6.73 -18.41 0.13
CA ALA A 129 -7.42 -17.15 0.37
C ALA A 129 -8.94 -17.30 0.24
N MET A 130 -9.41 -18.01 -0.81
CA MET A 130 -10.84 -18.28 -1.00
C MET A 130 -11.42 -19.18 0.10
N ARG A 131 -10.66 -20.14 0.63
CA ARG A 131 -11.09 -20.92 1.82
C ARG A 131 -11.30 -20.05 3.03
N HIS A 132 -10.37 -19.12 3.34
CA HIS A 132 -10.56 -18.17 4.43
C HIS A 132 -11.79 -17.28 4.23
N CYS A 133 -12.07 -16.85 3.01
CA CYS A 133 -13.30 -16.13 2.70
C CYS A 133 -14.56 -16.99 2.96
N ALA A 134 -14.52 -18.26 2.56
CA ALA A 134 -15.60 -19.20 2.80
C ALA A 134 -15.84 -19.44 4.31
N ASP A 135 -14.77 -19.62 5.08
CA ASP A 135 -14.85 -19.82 6.54
C ASP A 135 -15.51 -18.63 7.25
N VAL A 136 -15.16 -17.39 6.85
CA VAL A 136 -15.78 -16.18 7.38
C VAL A 136 -17.30 -16.14 7.07
N LEU A 137 -17.67 -16.44 5.84
CA LEU A 137 -19.08 -16.46 5.45
C LEU A 137 -19.86 -17.61 6.11
N ALA A 138 -19.24 -18.76 6.29
CA ALA A 138 -19.82 -19.90 7.00
C ALA A 138 -20.06 -19.62 8.49
N SER A 139 -19.32 -18.71 9.09
CA SER A 139 -19.57 -18.25 10.48
C SER A 139 -20.85 -17.43 10.64
N GLY A 140 -21.56 -17.11 9.55
CA GLY A 140 -22.77 -16.32 9.55
C GLY A 140 -22.53 -14.82 9.37
N PHE A 141 -21.30 -14.40 9.08
CA PHE A 141 -20.99 -12.99 8.81
C PHE A 141 -21.68 -12.52 7.51
N PRO A 142 -22.42 -11.38 7.52
CA PRO A 142 -23.18 -10.96 6.34
C PRO A 142 -22.28 -10.67 5.15
N LEU A 143 -22.63 -11.23 3.98
CA LEU A 143 -21.84 -11.06 2.74
C LEU A 143 -21.57 -9.59 2.39
N VAL A 144 -22.56 -8.70 2.56
CA VAL A 144 -22.41 -7.27 2.27
C VAL A 144 -21.32 -6.64 3.17
N ALA A 145 -21.34 -6.93 4.47
CA ALA A 145 -20.36 -6.45 5.42
C ALA A 145 -18.97 -7.03 5.13
N PHE A 146 -18.90 -8.33 4.79
CA PHE A 146 -17.66 -8.98 4.41
C PHE A 146 -17.01 -8.32 3.17
N LEU A 147 -17.78 -8.07 2.12
CA LEU A 147 -17.28 -7.40 0.92
C LEU A 147 -16.81 -5.95 1.18
N GLN A 148 -17.44 -5.26 2.15
CA GLN A 148 -16.97 -3.94 2.58
C GLN A 148 -15.60 -4.03 3.27
N ILE A 149 -15.41 -4.97 4.20
CA ILE A 149 -14.13 -5.19 4.88
C ILE A 149 -13.04 -5.56 3.88
N VAL A 150 -13.32 -6.50 2.96
CA VAL A 150 -12.34 -6.90 1.91
C VAL A 150 -11.94 -5.70 1.05
N ARG A 151 -12.88 -4.81 0.72
CA ARG A 151 -12.57 -3.59 -0.04
C ARG A 151 -11.65 -2.65 0.74
N VAL A 152 -11.94 -2.41 2.02
CA VAL A 152 -11.10 -1.57 2.89
C VAL A 152 -9.69 -2.16 3.00
N TYR A 153 -9.57 -3.46 3.24
CA TYR A 153 -8.28 -4.13 3.26
C TYR A 153 -7.52 -3.99 1.95
N ALA A 154 -8.17 -4.25 0.82
CA ALA A 154 -7.53 -4.15 -0.48
C ALA A 154 -7.03 -2.72 -0.79
N GLN A 155 -7.81 -1.69 -0.43
CA GLN A 155 -7.41 -0.30 -0.60
C GLN A 155 -6.25 0.08 0.30
N ALA A 156 -6.29 -0.29 1.58
CA ALA A 156 -5.24 0.01 2.55
C ALA A 156 -3.92 -0.70 2.18
N ILE A 157 -3.98 -2.01 1.92
CA ILE A 157 -2.80 -2.81 1.56
C ILE A 157 -2.18 -2.35 0.24
N ARG A 158 -3.00 -1.97 -0.75
CA ARG A 158 -2.47 -1.39 -2.00
C ARG A 158 -1.64 -0.13 -1.75
N ARG A 159 -2.14 0.77 -0.88
CA ARG A 159 -1.42 2.00 -0.52
C ARG A 159 -0.12 1.70 0.21
N ILE A 160 -0.16 0.78 1.18
CA ILE A 160 1.03 0.33 1.91
C ILE A 160 2.07 -0.22 0.92
N ALA A 161 1.70 -1.17 0.07
CA ALA A 161 2.60 -1.80 -0.89
C ALA A 161 3.19 -0.80 -1.91
N ASP A 162 2.39 0.16 -2.42
CA ASP A 162 2.89 1.21 -3.31
C ASP A 162 3.89 2.12 -2.58
N THR A 163 3.60 2.48 -1.33
CA THR A 163 4.51 3.28 -0.49
C THR A 163 5.82 2.54 -0.19
N GLU A 164 5.74 1.27 0.21
CA GLU A 164 6.93 0.45 0.46
C GLU A 164 7.84 0.38 -0.77
N VAL A 165 7.28 0.15 -1.96
CA VAL A 165 8.03 0.11 -3.22
C VAL A 165 8.69 1.45 -3.53
N ARG A 166 7.98 2.58 -3.36
CA ARG A 166 8.50 3.93 -3.62
C ARG A 166 9.61 4.32 -2.65
N LEU A 167 9.42 4.06 -1.35
CA LEU A 167 10.44 4.33 -0.34
C LEU A 167 11.69 3.48 -0.57
N PHE A 168 11.52 2.21 -0.89
CA PHE A 168 12.64 1.33 -1.22
C PHE A 168 13.37 1.80 -2.48
N HIS A 169 12.65 2.25 -3.50
CA HIS A 169 13.24 2.82 -4.70
C HIS A 169 14.08 4.07 -4.36
N HIS A 170 13.50 5.00 -3.61
CA HIS A 170 14.13 6.27 -3.28
C HIS A 170 15.33 6.12 -2.33
N TYR A 171 15.16 5.35 -1.24
CA TYR A 171 16.20 5.26 -0.19
C TYR A 171 17.23 4.14 -0.41
N VAL A 172 16.99 3.20 -1.30
CA VAL A 172 17.89 2.08 -1.56
C VAL A 172 18.39 2.07 -3.00
N HIS A 173 17.48 2.06 -3.98
CA HIS A 173 17.85 1.90 -5.37
C HIS A 173 18.52 3.15 -5.97
N GLU A 174 17.97 4.34 -5.77
CA GLU A 174 18.55 5.59 -6.27
C GLU A 174 19.96 5.86 -5.75
N PRO A 175 20.25 5.75 -4.43
CA PRO A 175 21.62 5.88 -3.94
C PRO A 175 22.62 4.93 -4.59
N LEU A 176 22.26 3.63 -4.74
CA LEU A 176 23.12 2.65 -5.42
C LEU A 176 23.39 3.01 -6.89
N MET A 177 22.41 3.60 -7.59
CA MET A 177 22.63 4.10 -8.95
C MET A 177 23.56 5.32 -8.97
N HIS A 178 23.46 6.22 -7.99
CA HIS A 178 24.35 7.39 -7.89
C HIS A 178 25.78 7.02 -7.53
N GLU A 179 25.99 5.96 -6.77
CA GLU A 179 27.31 5.41 -6.42
C GLU A 179 27.93 4.58 -7.56
N GLU A 180 27.25 4.50 -8.72
CA GLU A 180 27.67 3.72 -9.89
C GLU A 180 27.97 2.24 -9.58
N VAL A 181 27.24 1.66 -8.61
CA VAL A 181 27.35 0.24 -8.28
C VAL A 181 27.04 -0.61 -9.52
N PRO A 182 27.85 -1.62 -9.83
CA PRO A 182 27.59 -2.49 -10.97
C PRO A 182 26.20 -3.12 -10.91
N PRO A 183 25.42 -3.18 -12.02
CA PRO A 183 24.02 -3.60 -12.00
C PRO A 183 23.74 -4.96 -11.35
N LEU A 184 24.66 -5.90 -11.45
CA LEU A 184 24.51 -7.21 -10.82
C LEU A 184 24.74 -7.15 -9.30
N GLU A 185 25.74 -6.38 -8.84
CA GLU A 185 25.98 -6.16 -7.41
C GLU A 185 24.80 -5.42 -6.78
N MET A 186 24.33 -4.38 -7.43
CA MET A 186 23.11 -3.66 -7.03
C MET A 186 21.91 -4.60 -6.89
N ALA A 187 21.67 -5.48 -7.87
CA ALA A 187 20.58 -6.45 -7.80
C ALA A 187 20.74 -7.45 -6.64
N GLU A 188 21.97 -7.86 -6.35
CA GLU A 188 22.30 -8.75 -5.23
C GLU A 188 22.06 -8.03 -3.88
N GLU A 189 22.51 -6.79 -3.72
CA GLU A 189 22.31 -5.98 -2.49
C GLU A 189 20.83 -5.70 -2.23
N ILE A 190 20.08 -5.28 -3.27
CA ILE A 190 18.63 -5.09 -3.20
C ILE A 190 17.93 -6.39 -2.77
N GLY A 191 18.33 -7.52 -3.37
CA GLY A 191 17.76 -8.82 -3.03
C GLY A 191 18.06 -9.27 -1.61
N GLU A 192 19.27 -9.05 -1.10
CA GLU A 192 19.65 -9.37 0.28
C GLU A 192 18.85 -8.51 1.28
N LEU A 193 18.79 -7.20 1.07
CA LEU A 193 18.03 -6.30 1.93
C LEU A 193 16.53 -6.61 1.93
N ALA A 194 15.95 -6.87 0.76
CA ALA A 194 14.55 -7.24 0.67
C ALA A 194 14.25 -8.59 1.35
N ALA A 195 15.16 -9.57 1.23
CA ALA A 195 15.03 -10.86 1.91
C ALA A 195 15.07 -10.74 3.44
N ASP A 196 15.78 -9.74 3.97
CA ASP A 196 15.85 -9.47 5.40
C ASP A 196 14.63 -8.68 5.91
N LEU A 197 14.12 -7.73 5.12
CA LEU A 197 13.02 -6.85 5.50
C LEU A 197 11.64 -7.52 5.36
N LEU A 198 11.40 -8.26 4.28
CA LEU A 198 10.09 -8.84 3.99
C LEU A 198 9.54 -9.77 5.10
N PRO A 199 10.35 -10.61 5.76
CA PRO A 199 9.85 -11.44 6.86
C PRO A 199 9.38 -10.64 8.09
N VAL A 200 9.84 -9.38 8.22
CA VAL A 200 9.52 -8.52 9.37
C VAL A 200 8.25 -7.70 9.13
N THR A 201 7.93 -7.38 7.88
CA THR A 201 6.77 -6.53 7.55
C THR A 201 5.45 -7.15 7.96
N ALA A 202 5.20 -8.42 7.64
CA ALA A 202 3.94 -9.09 7.97
C ALA A 202 3.67 -9.19 9.48
N PRO A 203 4.61 -9.61 10.34
CA PRO A 203 4.43 -9.57 11.79
C PRO A 203 4.21 -8.16 12.36
N LEU A 204 4.87 -7.15 11.80
CA LEU A 204 4.69 -5.77 12.21
C LEU A 204 3.29 -5.25 11.85
N MET A 205 2.80 -5.55 10.64
CA MET A 205 1.44 -5.23 10.23
C MET A 205 0.39 -5.91 11.11
N GLU A 206 0.59 -7.20 11.44
CA GLU A 206 -0.28 -7.94 12.35
C GLU A 206 -0.30 -7.30 13.75
N TYR A 207 0.86 -6.92 14.28
CA TYR A 207 0.98 -6.24 15.56
C TYR A 207 0.20 -4.91 15.57
N MET A 208 0.40 -4.07 14.55
CA MET A 208 -0.28 -2.78 14.43
C MET A 208 -1.80 -2.97 14.28
N HIS A 209 -2.23 -3.91 13.43
CA HIS A 209 -3.65 -4.22 13.25
C HIS A 209 -4.31 -4.65 14.55
N ASN A 210 -3.71 -5.59 15.30
CA ASN A 210 -4.24 -6.06 16.57
C ASN A 210 -4.30 -4.95 17.63
N ARG A 211 -3.31 -4.02 17.63
CA ARG A 211 -3.29 -2.87 18.53
C ARG A 211 -4.42 -1.91 18.23
N TYR A 212 -4.61 -1.53 16.97
CA TYR A 212 -5.71 -0.64 16.56
C TYR A 212 -7.07 -1.30 16.72
N LEU A 213 -7.20 -2.59 16.43
CA LEU A 213 -8.44 -3.32 16.64
C LEU A 213 -8.87 -3.30 18.11
N ARG A 214 -7.94 -3.52 19.03
CA ARG A 214 -8.22 -3.40 20.48
C ARG A 214 -8.66 -1.99 20.83
N PHE A 215 -7.97 -0.97 20.38
CA PHE A 215 -8.30 0.43 20.64
C PHE A 215 -9.72 0.75 20.19
N TYR A 216 -10.10 0.40 18.96
CA TYR A 216 -11.43 0.68 18.43
C TYR A 216 -12.55 -0.15 19.12
N LEU A 217 -12.25 -1.38 19.53
CA LEU A 217 -13.20 -2.17 20.33
C LEU A 217 -13.47 -1.51 21.69
N GLU A 218 -12.44 -0.98 22.35
CA GLU A 218 -12.61 -0.25 23.62
C GLU A 218 -13.45 1.02 23.40
N GLN A 219 -13.19 1.78 22.33
CA GLN A 219 -13.99 2.98 21.99
C GLN A 219 -15.45 2.64 21.67
N ASP A 220 -15.71 1.57 20.94
CA ASP A 220 -17.06 1.13 20.61
C ASP A 220 -17.86 0.74 21.86
N VAL A 221 -17.23 0.03 22.80
CA VAL A 221 -17.83 -0.34 24.09
C VAL A 221 -18.18 0.90 24.92
N ILE A 222 -17.27 1.89 24.99
CA ILE A 222 -17.53 3.15 25.70
C ILE A 222 -18.69 3.91 25.04
N GLY A 223 -18.68 4.05 23.71
CA GLY A 223 -19.75 4.73 22.97
C GLY A 223 -21.13 4.07 23.15
N HIS A 224 -21.18 2.74 23.25
CA HIS A 224 -22.44 2.04 23.54
C HIS A 224 -22.96 2.31 24.96
N MET A 225 -22.10 2.45 25.95
CA MET A 225 -22.53 2.79 27.33
C MET A 225 -23.07 4.22 27.43
N GLU A 226 -22.56 5.13 26.60
CA GLU A 226 -23.03 6.53 26.58
C GLU A 226 -24.33 6.71 25.79
N THR A 227 -24.58 5.91 24.73
CA THR A 227 -25.75 5.98 23.86
C THR A 227 -27.01 5.30 24.45
N ASP A 228 -26.89 4.41 25.42
CA ASP A 228 -28.02 3.77 26.09
C ASP A 228 -28.88 4.77 26.91
N VAL A 229 -28.48 6.04 27.00
CA VAL A 229 -29.20 7.13 27.66
C VAL A 229 -30.14 7.90 26.71
N GLY A 230 -30.13 7.67 25.41
CA GLY A 230 -30.99 8.40 24.48
C GLY A 230 -31.04 7.89 23.03
N SER A 231 -32.16 7.30 22.68
CA SER A 231 -32.74 7.11 21.35
C SER A 231 -32.43 5.82 20.59
N GLY A 232 -33.47 4.98 20.53
CA GLY A 232 -33.61 3.88 19.58
C GLY A 232 -33.76 4.37 18.14
N GLY A 233 -32.83 3.97 17.28
CA GLY A 233 -32.90 4.18 15.83
C GLY A 233 -32.15 3.08 15.07
N ARG A 234 -32.89 2.18 14.41
CA ARG A 234 -32.36 1.23 13.42
C ARG A 234 -31.99 1.99 12.14
N GLY A 235 -30.71 2.32 11.96
CA GLY A 235 -30.14 2.88 10.72
C GLY A 235 -28.65 2.73 10.78
N LEU A 236 -27.93 2.86 9.65
CA LEU A 236 -26.46 3.01 9.62
C LEU A 236 -26.08 3.99 10.75
N ALA A 237 -25.28 3.53 11.71
CA ALA A 237 -24.97 4.27 12.91
C ALA A 237 -24.49 5.68 12.54
N ARG A 238 -25.32 6.69 12.80
CA ARG A 238 -24.90 8.08 12.73
C ARG A 238 -24.14 8.37 14.02
N LEU A 239 -22.85 8.62 13.85
CA LEU A 239 -21.98 8.98 14.96
C LEU A 239 -22.01 10.51 15.12
N SER A 240 -22.34 11.00 16.31
CA SER A 240 -22.22 12.42 16.65
C SER A 240 -20.80 12.68 17.15
N MET A 241 -20.05 13.49 16.41
CA MET A 241 -18.62 13.75 16.66
C MET A 241 -18.26 15.20 16.33
N ALA A 242 -17.18 15.65 16.89
CA ALA A 242 -16.52 16.86 16.42
C ALA A 242 -15.65 16.51 15.21
N PHE A 243 -15.85 17.25 14.13
CA PHE A 243 -15.04 17.21 12.91
C PHE A 243 -14.16 18.43 12.87
N CYS A 244 -12.88 18.24 12.60
CA CYS A 244 -11.91 19.31 12.49
C CYS A 244 -11.12 19.12 11.19
N PHE A 245 -11.09 20.17 10.38
CA PHE A 245 -10.18 20.25 9.23
C PHE A 245 -9.12 21.30 9.53
N VAL A 246 -7.88 20.97 9.26
CA VAL A 246 -6.73 21.86 9.41
C VAL A 246 -6.01 21.91 8.07
N ASP A 247 -5.84 23.12 7.51
CA ASP A 247 -5.32 23.35 6.16
C ASP A 247 -4.22 24.44 6.21
N LEU A 248 -3.17 24.30 5.41
CA LEU A 248 -2.07 25.26 5.34
C LEU A 248 -2.39 26.41 4.38
N THR A 249 -2.62 27.60 4.94
CA THR A 249 -3.06 28.78 4.15
C THR A 249 -2.01 29.23 3.14
N GLY A 250 -2.34 29.14 1.86
CA GLY A 250 -1.47 29.58 0.75
C GLY A 250 -0.36 28.58 0.42
N PHE A 251 -0.56 27.31 0.71
CA PHE A 251 0.39 26.23 0.43
C PHE A 251 0.74 26.13 -1.07
N THR A 252 -0.22 26.23 -1.97
CA THR A 252 0.04 26.23 -3.43
C THR A 252 1.07 27.31 -3.82
N ARG A 253 0.91 28.51 -3.26
CA ARG A 253 1.87 29.60 -3.51
C ARG A 253 3.23 29.31 -2.89
N TYR A 254 3.25 28.72 -1.70
CA TYR A 254 4.49 28.32 -1.06
C TYR A 254 5.27 27.30 -1.91
N THR A 255 4.57 26.29 -2.45
CA THR A 255 5.16 25.30 -3.38
C THR A 255 5.75 25.97 -4.64
N GLU A 256 5.05 26.99 -5.20
CA GLU A 256 5.55 27.73 -6.36
C GLU A 256 6.79 28.59 -6.03
N GLU A 257 6.89 29.12 -4.81
CA GLU A 257 7.98 29.99 -4.37
C GLU A 257 9.21 29.21 -3.88
N GLU A 258 9.04 28.10 -3.12
CA GLU A 258 10.12 27.36 -2.45
C GLU A 258 10.47 26.04 -3.15
N GLY A 259 9.55 25.46 -3.94
CA GLY A 259 9.75 24.20 -4.64
C GLY A 259 9.01 23.02 -4.02
N ASP A 260 8.97 21.90 -4.76
CA ASP A 260 8.20 20.70 -4.38
C ASP A 260 8.84 19.97 -3.17
N GLU A 261 10.16 19.97 -3.05
CA GLU A 261 10.90 19.27 -2.01
C GLU A 261 10.67 19.94 -0.64
N GLU A 262 10.84 21.24 -0.55
CA GLU A 262 10.56 22.04 0.65
C GLU A 262 9.09 22.00 1.05
N ALA A 263 8.18 21.96 0.04
CA ALA A 263 6.76 21.84 0.29
C ALA A 263 6.40 20.46 0.88
N LEU A 264 7.03 19.39 0.40
CA LEU A 264 6.83 18.05 0.94
C LEU A 264 7.33 17.96 2.39
N ASP A 265 8.54 18.44 2.68
CA ASP A 265 9.11 18.48 4.03
C ASP A 265 8.23 19.27 5.01
N LEU A 266 7.61 20.35 4.53
CA LEU A 266 6.67 21.11 5.34
C LEU A 266 5.42 20.32 5.67
N VAL A 267 4.82 19.63 4.67
CA VAL A 267 3.64 18.80 4.88
C VAL A 267 3.93 17.65 5.84
N GLU A 268 5.08 17.00 5.70
CA GLU A 268 5.51 15.93 6.63
C GLU A 268 5.61 16.46 8.07
N ARG A 269 6.33 17.56 8.30
CA ARG A 269 6.42 18.19 9.63
C ARG A 269 5.05 18.61 10.16
N PHE A 270 4.16 19.10 9.30
CA PHE A 270 2.80 19.47 9.67
C PHE A 270 1.99 18.27 10.14
N VAL A 271 1.99 17.17 9.38
CA VAL A 271 1.29 15.91 9.74
C VAL A 271 1.88 15.32 11.02
N ASP A 272 3.21 15.22 11.12
CA ASP A 272 3.90 14.73 12.32
C ASP A 272 3.53 15.55 13.57
N THR A 273 3.42 16.87 13.42
CA THR A 273 3.03 17.76 14.53
C THR A 273 1.57 17.53 14.92
N VAL A 274 0.67 17.32 13.94
CA VAL A 274 -0.71 16.93 14.20
C VAL A 274 -0.76 15.64 14.99
N GLU A 275 -0.11 14.58 14.52
CA GLU A 275 -0.11 13.26 15.18
C GLU A 275 0.50 13.30 16.57
N ALA A 276 1.61 14.02 16.75
CA ALA A 276 2.31 14.11 18.03
C ALA A 276 1.55 14.92 19.11
N THR A 277 0.65 15.80 18.69
CA THR A 277 -0.08 16.71 19.60
C THR A 277 -1.54 16.36 19.80
N LEU A 278 -2.09 15.44 18.98
CA LEU A 278 -3.48 15.02 19.08
C LEU A 278 -3.80 14.45 20.48
N PRO A 279 -4.93 14.84 21.08
CA PRO A 279 -5.45 14.17 22.28
C PRO A 279 -5.70 12.69 22.03
N ALA A 280 -5.64 11.89 23.11
CA ALA A 280 -5.84 10.45 23.03
C ALA A 280 -7.22 10.04 22.45
N GLU A 281 -8.24 10.89 22.66
CA GLU A 281 -9.62 10.69 22.19
C GLU A 281 -9.82 11.14 20.74
N ALA A 282 -8.86 11.88 20.17
CA ALA A 282 -8.94 12.36 18.80
C ALA A 282 -8.21 11.45 17.82
N GLN A 283 -8.71 11.39 16.61
CA GLN A 283 -8.15 10.55 15.54
C GLN A 283 -7.90 11.37 14.29
N LEU A 284 -6.70 11.22 13.72
CA LEU A 284 -6.41 11.62 12.35
C LEU A 284 -7.09 10.62 11.40
N VAL A 285 -8.07 11.07 10.64
CA VAL A 285 -8.84 10.22 9.71
C VAL A 285 -8.09 10.08 8.38
N LYS A 286 -7.63 11.20 7.84
CA LYS A 286 -6.93 11.25 6.55
C LYS A 286 -6.17 12.55 6.35
N THR A 287 -5.20 12.49 5.46
CA THR A 287 -4.48 13.64 4.89
C THR A 287 -4.91 13.86 3.43
N ILE A 288 -5.10 15.11 3.00
CA ILE A 288 -5.52 15.47 1.65
C ILE A 288 -4.61 16.61 1.19
N GLY A 289 -3.42 16.26 0.67
CA GLY A 289 -2.39 17.26 0.37
C GLY A 289 -1.89 17.95 1.63
N ASP A 290 -2.13 19.26 1.71
CA ASP A 290 -1.79 20.14 2.84
C ASP A 290 -2.92 20.28 3.88
N GLU A 291 -3.99 19.48 3.74
CA GLU A 291 -5.13 19.47 4.65
C GLU A 291 -5.20 18.13 5.42
N VAL A 292 -5.57 18.17 6.68
CA VAL A 292 -5.85 17.00 7.51
C VAL A 292 -7.26 17.03 8.05
N MET A 293 -7.89 15.86 8.15
CA MET A 293 -9.18 15.66 8.78
C MET A 293 -8.99 14.91 10.10
N VAL A 294 -9.42 15.53 11.18
CA VAL A 294 -9.39 14.96 12.53
C VAL A 294 -10.82 14.85 13.07
N VAL A 295 -11.09 13.82 13.86
CA VAL A 295 -12.37 13.63 14.55
C VAL A 295 -12.15 13.33 16.03
N SER A 296 -13.12 13.69 16.86
CA SER A 296 -13.14 13.32 18.28
C SER A 296 -14.59 13.23 18.79
N PRO A 297 -14.91 12.28 19.68
CA PRO A 297 -16.17 12.29 20.41
C PRO A 297 -16.27 13.50 21.35
N GLU A 298 -15.13 14.06 21.80
CA GLU A 298 -15.01 15.15 22.78
C GLU A 298 -14.76 16.51 22.10
N PRO A 299 -15.80 17.31 21.82
CA PRO A 299 -15.63 18.58 21.10
C PRO A 299 -14.84 19.64 21.87
N ALA A 300 -14.91 19.63 23.19
CA ALA A 300 -14.16 20.58 24.01
C ALA A 300 -12.64 20.33 23.90
N THR A 301 -12.22 19.08 24.09
CA THR A 301 -10.81 18.66 23.98
C THR A 301 -10.25 18.94 22.58
N LEU A 302 -11.03 18.66 21.53
CA LEU A 302 -10.61 18.94 20.16
C LEU A 302 -10.49 20.44 19.88
N THR A 303 -11.36 21.27 20.48
CA THR A 303 -11.31 22.73 20.36
C THR A 303 -10.05 23.30 21.07
N GLU A 304 -9.77 22.82 22.28
CA GLU A 304 -8.58 23.22 23.03
C GLU A 304 -7.30 22.85 22.28
N TRP A 305 -7.25 21.64 21.74
CA TRP A 305 -6.15 21.21 20.89
C TRP A 305 -5.98 22.12 19.67
N ALA A 306 -7.07 22.41 18.95
CA ALA A 306 -7.03 23.24 17.74
C ALA A 306 -6.49 24.64 18.02
N VAL A 307 -6.90 25.26 19.13
CA VAL A 307 -6.38 26.56 19.56
C VAL A 307 -4.89 26.49 19.91
N GLY A 308 -4.46 25.46 20.63
CA GLY A 308 -3.05 25.24 20.98
C GLY A 308 -2.21 24.97 19.72
N PHE A 309 -2.72 24.14 18.81
CA PHE A 309 -2.03 23.80 17.56
C PHE A 309 -1.73 25.02 16.69
N LEU A 310 -2.69 25.95 16.56
CA LEU A 310 -2.48 27.22 15.82
C LEU A 310 -1.33 28.06 16.35
N GLN A 311 -0.96 27.91 17.63
CA GLN A 311 0.16 28.63 18.24
C GLN A 311 1.53 28.03 17.95
N LEU A 312 1.59 26.78 17.50
CA LEU A 312 2.83 26.09 17.13
C LEU A 312 3.40 26.58 15.80
N PHE A 313 2.55 27.07 14.91
CA PHE A 313 2.94 27.53 13.56
C PHE A 313 2.94 29.06 13.51
N GLN A 314 4.09 29.67 13.76
CA GLN A 314 4.26 31.14 13.73
C GLN A 314 4.66 31.66 12.35
N GLU A 315 5.28 30.80 11.52
CA GLU A 315 5.75 31.12 10.18
C GLU A 315 4.74 30.72 9.12
N ARG A 316 4.91 31.20 7.88
CA ARG A 316 4.06 30.83 6.74
C ARG A 316 4.58 29.57 6.07
N PRO A 317 3.68 28.74 5.53
CA PRO A 317 2.21 28.82 5.55
C PRO A 317 1.63 28.50 6.94
N ARG A 318 0.68 29.30 7.38
CA ARG A 318 0.02 29.10 8.70
C ARG A 318 -1.19 28.20 8.55
N PRO A 319 -1.43 27.29 9.51
CA PRO A 319 -2.65 26.50 9.51
C PRO A 319 -3.88 27.38 9.77
N ARG A 320 -4.98 27.03 9.17
CA ARG A 320 -6.34 27.48 9.49
C ARG A 320 -7.16 26.28 9.88
N VAL A 321 -8.11 26.46 10.78
CA VAL A 321 -8.89 25.39 11.38
C VAL A 321 -10.38 25.66 11.21
N GLY A 322 -11.09 24.66 10.70
CA GLY A 322 -12.56 24.59 10.72
C GLY A 322 -13.00 23.48 11.64
N LEU A 323 -13.86 23.79 12.63
CA LEU A 323 -14.39 22.82 13.58
C LEU A 323 -15.92 22.89 13.64
N HIS A 324 -16.57 21.73 13.64
CA HIS A 324 -18.02 21.60 13.76
C HIS A 324 -18.37 20.30 14.49
N TYR A 325 -19.36 20.37 15.38
CA TYR A 325 -19.94 19.19 16.02
C TYR A 325 -21.25 18.81 15.33
N GLY A 326 -21.35 17.59 14.87
CA GLY A 326 -22.50 17.12 14.11
C GLY A 326 -22.53 15.61 13.92
N ALA A 327 -23.45 15.13 13.09
CA ALA A 327 -23.66 13.71 12.85
C ALA A 327 -23.21 13.30 11.44
N ALA A 328 -22.39 12.24 11.38
CA ALA A 328 -21.95 11.65 10.13
C ALA A 328 -22.18 10.13 10.08
N VAL A 329 -22.18 9.59 8.89
CA VAL A 329 -22.17 8.15 8.65
C VAL A 329 -20.72 7.70 8.45
N PHE A 330 -20.27 6.78 9.27
CA PHE A 330 -18.98 6.14 9.07
C PHE A 330 -19.11 5.01 8.05
N ARG A 331 -18.28 5.03 7.01
CA ARG A 331 -18.28 4.01 5.97
C ARG A 331 -16.92 3.92 5.28
N ASP A 332 -16.44 2.69 5.06
CA ASP A 332 -15.21 2.41 4.32
C ASP A 332 -13.96 3.14 4.88
N GLY A 333 -13.92 3.36 6.22
CA GLY A 333 -12.82 4.05 6.89
C GLY A 333 -12.88 5.59 6.84
N ASP A 334 -14.02 6.16 6.40
CA ASP A 334 -14.20 7.61 6.28
C ASP A 334 -15.57 8.05 6.80
N TYR A 335 -15.73 9.34 7.04
CA TYR A 335 -16.95 9.96 7.53
C TYR A 335 -17.68 10.72 6.42
N PHE A 336 -18.98 10.48 6.27
CA PHE A 336 -19.82 11.08 5.24
C PHE A 336 -21.03 11.77 5.85
N GLY A 337 -21.29 13.00 5.42
CA GLY A 337 -22.46 13.74 5.86
C GLY A 337 -22.43 15.23 5.56
N GLY A 338 -23.57 15.89 5.73
CA GLY A 338 -23.68 17.33 5.55
C GLY A 338 -22.79 18.11 6.51
N ASP A 339 -22.63 17.61 7.74
CA ASP A 339 -21.85 18.26 8.79
C ASP A 339 -20.34 18.17 8.49
N VAL A 340 -19.85 17.05 7.93
CA VAL A 340 -18.47 16.92 7.44
C VAL A 340 -18.20 17.90 6.32
N ASN A 341 -19.11 17.99 5.34
CA ASN A 341 -18.99 18.94 4.23
C ASN A 341 -19.07 20.39 4.69
N LEU A 342 -19.87 20.67 5.75
CA LEU A 342 -19.94 22.00 6.35
C LEU A 342 -18.60 22.36 6.99
N THR A 343 -18.00 21.44 7.75
CA THR A 343 -16.70 21.67 8.41
C THR A 343 -15.61 21.98 7.37
N HIS A 344 -15.53 21.20 6.31
CA HIS A 344 -14.60 21.45 5.22
C HIS A 344 -14.81 22.81 4.55
N ARG A 345 -16.06 23.26 4.37
CA ARG A 345 -16.34 24.61 3.83
C ARG A 345 -16.02 25.75 4.79
N VAL A 346 -15.98 25.48 6.09
CA VAL A 346 -15.60 26.50 7.10
C VAL A 346 -14.10 26.77 7.07
N VAL A 347 -13.28 25.76 6.74
CA VAL A 347 -11.84 25.91 6.64
C VAL A 347 -11.40 26.52 5.30
N ASN A 348 -12.14 26.26 4.24
CA ASN A 348 -11.90 26.81 2.89
C ASN A 348 -12.67 28.14 2.67
#